data_e70bbbcc9465b78f5a034096d955d0a1
#
_entry.id   e70bbbcc9465b78f5a034096d955d0a1
#
_cell.length_a   1.000
_cell.length_b   1.000
_cell.length_c   1.000
_cell.angle_alpha   90.00
_cell.angle_beta   90.00
_cell.angle_gamma   90.00
#
_symmetry.space_group_name_H-M   'P 1'
#
loop_
_entity.id
_entity.type
_entity.pdbx_description
1 polymer ?
#
loop_
_entity_poly.entity_id
_entity_poly.type
_entity_poly.pdbx_seq_one_letter_code
_entity_poly.pdbx_strand_id
1 'polypeptide(L)'
;FFFLGIIIISLIFLPSFFLPKSIVLIGGKLMGYWSKFCLRIFLSTKIIIKGVENIIKDDKFFIACSHQSMFETFYLQTIFNSPVFILKKELLSIPIFGWYLKKIGSISIKRNKISRDNLSFFNDISNTVMSTDRPLIIFPQGTRVLPNDKPDFKKGVFRIYQELKISCQPVAINSGHVWPKKGLKQSNKNITVSILKQIPSGLSQEEFTKTLQNSIYSELDLLD
;
A
#
# COMPACT_ATOMS: atom_id res chain seq x y z
N PHE A 1 -16.97 -15.16 1.82
CA PHE A 1 -17.40 -14.25 0.76
C PHE A 1 -16.25 -13.44 0.17
N PHE A 2 -15.49 -12.69 0.98
CA PHE A 2 -14.41 -11.84 0.47
C PHE A 2 -13.42 -12.63 -0.39
N PHE A 3 -12.82 -13.68 0.13
CA PHE A 3 -11.83 -14.48 -0.60
C PHE A 3 -12.43 -15.20 -1.81
N LEU A 4 -13.69 -15.64 -1.73
CA LEU A 4 -14.38 -16.22 -2.87
C LEU A 4 -14.45 -15.23 -4.05
N GLY A 5 -14.82 -13.99 -3.80
CA GLY A 5 -14.83 -12.97 -4.86
C GLY A 5 -13.44 -12.66 -5.42
N ILE A 6 -12.40 -12.64 -4.57
CA ILE A 6 -11.00 -12.49 -5.05
C ILE A 6 -10.62 -13.65 -5.97
N ILE A 7 -10.99 -14.89 -5.63
CA ILE A 7 -10.74 -16.06 -6.47
C ILE A 7 -11.50 -15.94 -7.80
N ILE A 8 -12.80 -15.60 -7.76
CA ILE A 8 -13.62 -15.44 -8.97
C ILE A 8 -13.02 -14.36 -9.88
N ILE A 9 -12.68 -13.19 -9.35
CA ILE A 9 -12.04 -12.12 -10.13
C ILE A 9 -10.72 -12.63 -10.72
N SER A 10 -9.90 -13.33 -9.93
CA SER A 10 -8.64 -13.89 -10.43
C SER A 10 -8.86 -14.87 -11.59
N LEU A 11 -9.89 -15.71 -11.52
CA LEU A 11 -10.20 -16.68 -12.59
C LEU A 11 -10.73 -15.98 -13.84
N ILE A 12 -11.61 -14.99 -13.70
CA ILE A 12 -12.14 -14.21 -14.84
C ILE A 12 -11.00 -13.49 -15.58
N PHE A 13 -9.99 -13.02 -14.84
CA PHE A 13 -8.84 -12.33 -15.41
C PHE A 13 -7.71 -13.24 -15.89
N LEU A 14 -7.85 -14.59 -15.85
CA LEU A 14 -6.84 -15.51 -16.37
C LEU A 14 -6.40 -15.20 -17.83
N PRO A 15 -7.31 -14.89 -18.76
CA PRO A 15 -6.90 -14.53 -20.13
C PRO A 15 -6.00 -13.28 -20.20
N SER A 16 -6.04 -12.41 -19.17
CA SER A 16 -5.20 -11.20 -19.13
C SER A 16 -3.70 -11.48 -19.05
N PHE A 17 -3.29 -12.74 -18.80
CA PHE A 17 -1.86 -13.13 -18.91
C PHE A 17 -1.31 -12.95 -20.31
N PHE A 18 -2.13 -13.06 -21.32
CA PHE A 18 -1.76 -12.88 -22.74
C PHE A 18 -1.99 -11.44 -23.22
N LEU A 19 -2.57 -10.59 -22.38
CA LEU A 19 -2.95 -9.21 -22.69
C LEU A 19 -1.99 -8.20 -22.04
N PRO A 20 -2.02 -6.91 -22.44
CA PRO A 20 -1.22 -5.86 -21.81
C PRO A 20 -1.44 -5.77 -20.29
N LYS A 21 -0.40 -5.37 -19.56
CA LYS A 21 -0.41 -5.18 -18.08
C LYS A 21 -1.58 -4.30 -17.58
N SER A 22 -2.01 -3.32 -18.36
CA SER A 22 -3.15 -2.45 -18.06
C SER A 22 -4.44 -3.23 -17.75
N ILE A 23 -4.69 -4.33 -18.44
CA ILE A 23 -5.88 -5.17 -18.20
C ILE A 23 -5.79 -5.85 -16.83
N VAL A 24 -4.62 -6.34 -16.45
CA VAL A 24 -4.42 -6.93 -15.12
C VAL A 24 -4.63 -5.88 -14.00
N LEU A 25 -4.22 -4.63 -14.23
CA LEU A 25 -4.43 -3.54 -13.27
C LEU A 25 -5.92 -3.23 -13.06
N ILE A 26 -6.77 -3.42 -14.08
CA ILE A 26 -8.24 -3.33 -13.93
C ILE A 26 -8.72 -4.41 -12.95
N GLY A 27 -8.25 -5.65 -13.08
CA GLY A 27 -8.55 -6.73 -12.12
C GLY A 27 -8.17 -6.36 -10.68
N GLY A 28 -7.00 -5.75 -10.50
CA GLY A 28 -6.58 -5.24 -9.19
C GLY A 28 -7.53 -4.19 -8.62
N LYS A 29 -7.96 -3.21 -9.43
CA LYS A 29 -8.95 -2.21 -9.02
C LYS A 29 -10.31 -2.85 -8.68
N LEU A 30 -10.75 -3.85 -9.45
CA LEU A 30 -11.99 -4.58 -9.15
C LEU A 30 -11.90 -5.31 -7.80
N MET A 31 -10.76 -5.90 -7.46
CA MET A 31 -10.55 -6.48 -6.12
C MET A 31 -10.65 -5.41 -5.01
N GLY A 32 -10.17 -4.20 -5.27
CA GLY A 32 -10.33 -3.06 -4.37
C GLY A 32 -11.80 -2.67 -4.17
N TYR A 33 -12.58 -2.53 -5.25
CA TYR A 33 -14.03 -2.26 -5.17
C TYR A 33 -14.80 -3.41 -4.53
N TRP A 34 -14.41 -4.66 -4.81
CA TRP A 34 -14.98 -5.82 -4.15
C TRP A 34 -14.75 -5.79 -2.64
N SER A 35 -13.54 -5.42 -2.20
CA SER A 35 -13.25 -5.29 -0.77
C SER A 35 -14.14 -4.23 -0.10
N LYS A 36 -14.32 -3.06 -0.75
CA LYS A 36 -15.24 -2.00 -0.29
C LYS A 36 -16.68 -2.51 -0.22
N PHE A 37 -17.15 -3.21 -1.24
CA PHE A 37 -18.48 -3.80 -1.30
C PHE A 37 -18.73 -4.78 -0.14
N CYS A 38 -17.80 -5.73 0.09
CA CYS A 38 -17.91 -6.68 1.19
C CYS A 38 -17.97 -5.98 2.55
N LEU A 39 -17.14 -4.98 2.81
CA LEU A 39 -17.17 -4.23 4.06
C LEU A 39 -18.50 -3.49 4.23
N ARG A 40 -19.01 -2.91 3.15
CA ARG A 40 -20.29 -2.19 3.19
C ARG A 40 -21.47 -3.10 3.52
N ILE A 41 -21.56 -4.26 2.84
CA ILE A 41 -22.73 -5.17 2.96
C ILE A 41 -22.68 -5.98 4.25
N PHE A 42 -21.51 -6.54 4.59
CA PHE A 42 -21.43 -7.48 5.72
C PHE A 42 -21.07 -6.82 7.05
N LEU A 43 -20.48 -5.62 7.02
CA LEU A 43 -20.05 -4.94 8.25
C LEU A 43 -20.64 -3.53 8.39
N SER A 44 -21.52 -3.11 7.49
CA SER A 44 -22.10 -1.76 7.48
C SER A 44 -21.03 -0.64 7.54
N THR A 45 -19.82 -0.93 7.03
CA THR A 45 -18.68 -0.02 7.06
C THR A 45 -18.78 1.02 5.94
N LYS A 46 -18.63 2.29 6.29
CA LYS A 46 -18.42 3.38 5.31
C LYS A 46 -16.93 3.64 5.17
N ILE A 47 -16.49 3.96 3.94
CA ILE A 47 -15.12 4.38 3.68
C ILE A 47 -15.16 5.87 3.37
N ILE A 48 -14.40 6.63 4.13
CA ILE A 48 -14.28 8.08 4.03
C ILE A 48 -12.86 8.38 3.51
N ILE A 49 -12.75 9.23 2.50
CA ILE A 49 -11.44 9.69 1.99
C ILE A 49 -11.34 11.18 2.30
N LYS A 50 -10.25 11.56 2.97
CA LYS A 50 -9.92 12.95 3.31
C LYS A 50 -8.64 13.37 2.59
N GLY A 51 -8.49 14.64 2.28
CA GLY A 51 -7.26 15.20 1.73
C GLY A 51 -6.98 14.80 0.28
N VAL A 52 -8.00 14.52 -0.53
CA VAL A 52 -7.83 14.16 -1.95
C VAL A 52 -7.09 15.26 -2.72
N GLU A 53 -7.27 16.51 -2.32
CA GLU A 53 -6.58 17.69 -2.85
C GLU A 53 -5.05 17.65 -2.62
N ASN A 54 -4.58 16.89 -1.64
CA ASN A 54 -3.16 16.74 -1.32
C ASN A 54 -2.44 15.74 -2.24
N ILE A 55 -3.17 14.99 -3.09
CA ILE A 55 -2.54 14.03 -4.00
C ILE A 55 -1.60 14.77 -4.95
N ILE A 56 -0.33 14.36 -4.96
CA ILE A 56 0.69 14.89 -5.88
C ILE A 56 0.29 14.51 -7.32
N LYS A 57 0.21 15.49 -8.21
CA LYS A 57 -0.30 15.28 -9.58
C LYS A 57 0.80 15.40 -10.64
N ASP A 58 1.69 16.35 -10.49
CA ASP A 58 2.58 16.79 -11.56
C ASP A 58 3.99 16.19 -11.45
N ASP A 59 4.29 15.48 -10.35
CA ASP A 59 5.60 14.89 -10.09
C ASP A 59 5.51 13.41 -9.75
N LYS A 60 6.63 12.71 -9.91
CA LYS A 60 6.80 11.37 -9.35
C LYS A 60 6.89 11.43 -7.84
N PHE A 61 6.20 10.53 -7.19
CA PHE A 61 6.20 10.41 -5.72
C PHE A 61 6.09 8.94 -5.29
N PHE A 62 6.41 8.69 -4.06
CA PHE A 62 6.06 7.42 -3.43
C PHE A 62 5.12 7.64 -2.25
N ILE A 63 4.35 6.62 -1.94
CA ILE A 63 3.34 6.64 -0.88
C ILE A 63 3.89 5.91 0.33
N ALA A 64 3.87 6.56 1.50
CA ALA A 64 4.15 5.94 2.78
C ALA A 64 2.83 5.84 3.58
N CYS A 65 2.28 4.63 3.68
CA CYS A 65 0.96 4.41 4.28
C CYS A 65 1.06 3.60 5.59
N SER A 66 0.29 3.96 6.60
CA SER A 66 0.11 3.12 7.79
C SER A 66 -0.46 1.75 7.40
N HIS A 67 -0.13 0.70 8.15
CA HIS A 67 -0.52 -0.67 7.81
C HIS A 67 -1.13 -1.40 9.00
N GLN A 68 -2.44 -1.49 9.02
CA GLN A 68 -3.21 -2.12 10.09
C GLN A 68 -3.98 -3.35 9.61
N SER A 69 -4.35 -3.38 8.31
CA SER A 69 -5.19 -4.41 7.73
C SER A 69 -4.65 -4.95 6.40
N MET A 70 -5.26 -6.00 5.90
CA MET A 70 -5.09 -6.45 4.52
C MET A 70 -5.88 -5.56 3.54
N PHE A 71 -6.87 -4.83 4.03
CA PHE A 71 -7.74 -3.98 3.23
C PHE A 71 -6.97 -2.94 2.40
N GLU A 72 -5.93 -2.32 2.97
CA GLU A 72 -5.13 -1.29 2.29
C GLU A 72 -4.53 -1.80 0.99
N THR A 73 -4.06 -3.05 0.98
CA THR A 73 -3.38 -3.62 -0.20
C THR A 73 -4.32 -3.80 -1.40
N PHE A 74 -5.61 -3.94 -1.15
CA PHE A 74 -6.63 -3.99 -2.20
C PHE A 74 -7.19 -2.61 -2.51
N TYR A 75 -7.53 -1.82 -1.49
CA TYR A 75 -8.29 -0.61 -1.70
C TYR A 75 -7.48 0.58 -2.21
N LEU A 76 -6.23 0.74 -1.78
CA LEU A 76 -5.39 1.87 -2.23
C LEU A 76 -5.12 1.88 -3.74
N GLN A 77 -5.29 0.75 -4.42
CA GLN A 77 -5.24 0.68 -5.89
C GLN A 77 -6.36 1.47 -6.57
N THR A 78 -7.47 1.71 -5.88
CA THR A 78 -8.61 2.48 -6.41
C THR A 78 -8.46 3.98 -6.22
N ILE A 79 -7.65 4.42 -5.27
CA ILE A 79 -7.40 5.83 -4.96
C ILE A 79 -6.23 6.37 -5.76
N PHE A 80 -5.11 5.65 -5.72
CA PHE A 80 -3.91 6.00 -6.45
C PHE A 80 -3.84 5.18 -7.74
N ASN A 81 -3.23 5.67 -8.77
CA ASN A 81 -3.17 5.01 -10.09
C ASN A 81 -2.49 3.63 -10.05
N SER A 82 -3.13 2.63 -9.42
CA SER A 82 -2.64 1.26 -9.30
C SER A 82 -1.18 1.20 -8.84
N PRO A 83 -0.84 1.61 -7.61
CA PRO A 83 0.54 1.76 -7.16
C PRO A 83 1.33 0.45 -7.29
N VAL A 84 2.65 0.59 -7.40
CA VAL A 84 3.57 -0.54 -7.33
C VAL A 84 3.79 -0.89 -5.86
N PHE A 85 3.49 -2.12 -5.47
CA PHE A 85 3.64 -2.59 -4.10
C PHE A 85 4.99 -3.24 -3.84
N ILE A 86 5.61 -2.90 -2.72
CA ILE A 86 6.69 -3.69 -2.13
C ILE A 86 6.05 -4.77 -1.25
N LEU A 87 6.28 -6.03 -1.57
CA LEU A 87 5.62 -7.16 -0.94
C LEU A 87 6.61 -8.25 -0.48
N LYS A 88 6.14 -9.17 0.34
CA LYS A 88 6.92 -10.34 0.72
C LYS A 88 7.11 -11.28 -0.46
N LYS A 89 8.33 -11.83 -0.62
CA LYS A 89 8.66 -12.76 -1.71
C LYS A 89 7.74 -13.99 -1.74
N GLU A 90 7.31 -14.46 -0.59
CA GLU A 90 6.44 -15.63 -0.45
C GLU A 90 5.07 -15.44 -1.13
N LEU A 91 4.59 -14.20 -1.27
CA LEU A 91 3.33 -13.92 -1.99
C LEU A 91 3.42 -14.23 -3.48
N LEU A 92 4.62 -14.19 -4.05
CA LEU A 92 4.85 -14.53 -5.47
C LEU A 92 4.73 -16.03 -5.74
N SER A 93 4.73 -16.87 -4.69
CA SER A 93 4.59 -18.33 -4.79
C SER A 93 3.13 -18.79 -4.73
N ILE A 94 2.18 -17.88 -4.44
CA ILE A 94 0.75 -18.22 -4.43
C ILE A 94 0.29 -18.43 -5.88
N PRO A 95 -0.25 -19.61 -6.22
CA PRO A 95 -0.72 -19.89 -7.58
C PRO A 95 -1.70 -18.83 -8.08
N ILE A 96 -1.63 -18.49 -9.36
CA ILE A 96 -2.44 -17.46 -10.02
C ILE A 96 -2.17 -16.05 -9.45
N PHE A 97 -2.38 -15.84 -8.15
CA PHE A 97 -2.22 -14.53 -7.51
C PHE A 97 -0.77 -14.01 -7.62
N GLY A 98 0.21 -14.87 -7.34
CA GLY A 98 1.63 -14.52 -7.48
C GLY A 98 2.03 -14.21 -8.93
N TRP A 99 1.40 -14.85 -9.91
CA TRP A 99 1.62 -14.53 -11.33
C TRP A 99 1.12 -13.13 -11.66
N TYR A 100 -0.07 -12.73 -11.17
CA TYR A 100 -0.57 -11.36 -11.32
C TYR A 100 0.38 -10.34 -10.69
N LEU A 101 0.84 -10.59 -9.47
CA LEU A 101 1.79 -9.71 -8.78
C LEU A 101 3.08 -9.50 -9.59
N LYS A 102 3.61 -10.57 -10.19
CA LYS A 102 4.78 -10.48 -11.09
C LYS A 102 4.46 -9.66 -12.34
N LYS A 103 3.33 -9.95 -13.00
CA LYS A 103 2.94 -9.29 -14.24
C LYS A 103 2.71 -7.79 -14.07
N ILE A 104 2.15 -7.35 -12.94
CA ILE A 104 1.95 -5.92 -12.67
C ILE A 104 3.24 -5.21 -12.20
N GLY A 105 4.36 -5.92 -12.08
CA GLY A 105 5.64 -5.35 -11.68
C GLY A 105 5.75 -5.05 -10.19
N SER A 106 5.13 -5.85 -9.33
CA SER A 106 5.32 -5.73 -7.88
C SER A 106 6.75 -6.08 -7.48
N ILE A 107 7.32 -5.34 -6.54
CA ILE A 107 8.69 -5.52 -6.08
C ILE A 107 8.69 -6.41 -4.83
N SER A 108 9.47 -7.48 -4.84
CA SER A 108 9.53 -8.40 -3.70
C SER A 108 10.76 -8.20 -2.83
N ILE A 109 10.57 -8.28 -1.52
CA ILE A 109 11.66 -8.22 -0.55
C ILE A 109 11.70 -9.49 0.30
N LYS A 110 12.91 -10.04 0.50
CA LYS A 110 13.18 -11.03 1.55
C LYS A 110 13.42 -10.29 2.86
N ARG A 111 12.51 -10.39 3.80
CA ARG A 111 12.72 -9.89 5.17
C ARG A 111 13.67 -10.85 5.89
N ASN A 112 14.67 -10.36 6.62
CA ASN A 112 15.61 -11.13 7.45
C ASN A 112 16.94 -11.57 6.82
N LYS A 113 17.34 -11.04 5.68
CA LYS A 113 18.74 -11.20 5.24
C LYS A 113 19.33 -9.85 4.87
N ILE A 114 20.32 -9.41 5.65
CA ILE A 114 21.28 -8.38 5.22
C ILE A 114 22.21 -9.10 4.25
N SER A 115 21.96 -8.99 2.96
CA SER A 115 22.81 -9.62 1.95
C SER A 115 23.04 -8.66 0.77
N ARG A 116 24.03 -8.95 -0.06
CA ARG A 116 24.31 -8.27 -1.34
C ARG A 116 23.06 -8.13 -2.24
N ASP A 117 22.03 -8.96 -2.02
CA ASP A 117 20.72 -8.87 -2.65
C ASP A 117 19.99 -7.52 -2.39
N ASN A 118 20.43 -6.74 -1.39
CA ASN A 118 19.83 -5.44 -1.08
C ASN A 118 20.27 -4.32 -2.02
N LEU A 119 21.43 -4.41 -2.67
CA LEU A 119 21.85 -3.43 -3.67
C LEU A 119 21.01 -3.56 -4.95
N SER A 120 20.77 -4.80 -5.41
CA SER A 120 19.88 -5.05 -6.54
C SER A 120 18.46 -4.59 -6.26
N PHE A 121 17.97 -4.74 -5.02
CA PHE A 121 16.63 -4.33 -4.60
C PHE A 121 16.38 -2.82 -4.76
N PHE A 122 17.32 -1.96 -4.38
CA PHE A 122 17.17 -0.51 -4.55
C PHE A 122 17.26 -0.10 -6.02
N ASN A 123 18.12 -0.74 -6.80
CA ASN A 123 18.18 -0.55 -8.25
C ASN A 123 16.86 -0.97 -8.92
N ASP A 124 16.28 -2.10 -8.51
CA ASP A 124 14.99 -2.58 -9.03
C ASP A 124 13.86 -1.60 -8.70
N ILE A 125 13.86 -1.02 -7.49
CA ILE A 125 12.91 0.04 -7.10
C ILE A 125 13.08 1.26 -8.00
N SER A 126 14.30 1.78 -8.12
CA SER A 126 14.58 2.97 -8.91
C SER A 126 14.18 2.77 -10.38
N ASN A 127 14.62 1.68 -10.98
CA ASN A 127 14.27 1.34 -12.36
C ASN A 127 12.76 1.21 -12.56
N THR A 128 12.06 0.54 -11.62
CA THR A 128 10.61 0.36 -11.72
C THR A 128 9.88 1.69 -11.59
N VAL A 129 10.24 2.53 -10.62
CA VAL A 129 9.59 3.83 -10.39
C VAL A 129 9.87 4.79 -11.58
N MET A 130 11.09 4.78 -12.11
CA MET A 130 11.44 5.65 -13.24
C MET A 130 10.79 5.21 -14.55
N SER A 131 10.50 3.93 -14.72
CA SER A 131 9.90 3.36 -15.95
C SER A 131 8.36 3.39 -15.98
N THR A 132 7.68 3.90 -14.94
CA THR A 132 6.22 3.93 -14.86
C THR A 132 5.71 5.22 -14.22
N ASP A 133 4.49 5.63 -14.58
CA ASP A 133 3.79 6.75 -13.92
C ASP A 133 3.00 6.31 -12.67
N ARG A 134 3.16 5.05 -12.27
CA ARG A 134 2.53 4.48 -11.08
C ARG A 134 3.36 4.79 -9.84
N PRO A 135 2.78 5.38 -8.78
CA PRO A 135 3.54 5.63 -7.56
C PRO A 135 3.93 4.31 -6.89
N LEU A 136 5.08 4.30 -6.24
CA LEU A 136 5.47 3.21 -5.34
C LEU A 136 4.70 3.35 -4.03
N ILE A 137 4.26 2.23 -3.43
CA ILE A 137 3.70 2.23 -2.08
C ILE A 137 4.53 1.37 -1.13
N ILE A 138 4.80 1.94 0.03
CA ILE A 138 5.52 1.30 1.12
C ILE A 138 4.73 1.43 2.42
N PHE A 139 4.83 0.42 3.26
CA PHE A 139 4.29 0.43 4.62
C PHE A 139 5.44 0.58 5.63
N PRO A 140 5.63 1.79 6.23
CA PRO A 140 6.83 2.10 7.02
C PRO A 140 7.03 1.22 8.25
N GLN A 141 5.93 0.70 8.84
CA GLN A 141 6.00 -0.24 9.97
C GLN A 141 6.59 -1.61 9.57
N GLY A 142 6.64 -1.93 8.28
CA GLY A 142 7.18 -3.19 7.75
C GLY A 142 6.30 -4.41 8.01
N THR A 143 5.24 -4.28 8.78
CA THR A 143 4.22 -5.32 9.04
C THR A 143 2.93 -4.63 9.47
N ARG A 144 1.81 -5.37 9.43
CA ARG A 144 0.56 -4.88 10.01
C ARG A 144 0.69 -4.75 11.53
N VAL A 145 0.24 -3.62 12.06
CA VAL A 145 0.23 -3.30 13.50
C VAL A 145 -1.20 -3.21 14.02
N LEU A 146 -1.39 -3.29 15.31
CA LEU A 146 -2.68 -3.00 15.92
C LEU A 146 -2.97 -1.48 15.85
N PRO A 147 -4.23 -1.05 15.89
CA PRO A 147 -4.58 0.38 15.78
C PRO A 147 -3.80 1.29 16.72
N ASN A 148 -3.68 0.92 17.98
CA ASN A 148 -3.00 1.74 19.01
C ASN A 148 -1.47 1.55 19.05
N ASP A 149 -0.92 0.62 18.26
CA ASP A 149 0.51 0.40 18.21
C ASP A 149 1.19 1.45 17.31
N LYS A 150 2.18 2.13 17.84
CA LYS A 150 2.98 3.15 17.14
C LYS A 150 4.47 2.80 17.12
N PRO A 151 4.86 1.67 16.51
CA PRO A 151 6.27 1.31 16.45
C PRO A 151 7.06 2.29 15.58
N ASP A 152 8.33 2.43 15.86
CA ASP A 152 9.24 3.19 15.00
C ASP A 152 9.24 2.66 13.57
N PHE A 153 9.30 3.58 12.61
CA PHE A 153 9.36 3.22 11.21
C PHE A 153 10.69 2.57 10.86
N LYS A 154 10.64 1.59 9.98
CA LYS A 154 11.83 0.85 9.53
C LYS A 154 12.74 1.74 8.69
N LYS A 155 14.05 1.63 8.90
CA LYS A 155 15.07 2.40 8.15
C LYS A 155 14.95 2.28 6.62
N GLY A 156 14.30 1.23 6.15
CA GLY A 156 14.07 1.01 4.71
C GLY A 156 13.27 2.12 4.03
N VAL A 157 12.33 2.79 4.73
CA VAL A 157 11.55 3.88 4.15
C VAL A 157 12.44 5.09 3.83
N PHE A 158 13.35 5.44 4.74
CA PHE A 158 14.30 6.53 4.49
C PHE A 158 15.28 6.19 3.36
N ARG A 159 15.79 4.95 3.30
CA ARG A 159 16.65 4.53 2.20
C ARG A 159 15.99 4.67 0.83
N ILE A 160 14.70 4.30 0.73
CA ILE A 160 13.91 4.50 -0.50
C ILE A 160 13.76 5.99 -0.82
N TYR A 161 13.43 6.82 0.17
CA TYR A 161 13.34 8.27 0.02
C TYR A 161 14.65 8.88 -0.49
N GLN A 162 15.78 8.49 0.11
CA GLN A 162 17.11 8.96 -0.26
C GLN A 162 17.52 8.50 -1.67
N GLU A 163 17.22 7.26 -2.02
CA GLU A 163 17.57 6.66 -3.32
C GLU A 163 16.76 7.26 -4.46
N LEU A 164 15.45 7.38 -4.27
CA LEU A 164 14.55 7.88 -5.31
C LEU A 164 14.67 9.40 -5.52
N LYS A 165 15.02 10.15 -4.49
CA LYS A 165 15.08 11.64 -4.51
C LYS A 165 13.78 12.29 -4.97
N ILE A 166 12.63 11.66 -4.66
CA ILE A 166 11.29 12.14 -4.99
C ILE A 166 10.50 12.41 -3.71
N SER A 167 9.42 13.18 -3.84
CA SER A 167 8.55 13.53 -2.71
C SER A 167 7.84 12.29 -2.15
N CYS A 168 7.55 12.33 -0.85
CA CYS A 168 6.78 11.31 -0.16
C CYS A 168 5.35 11.81 0.08
N GLN A 169 4.35 10.98 -0.27
CA GLN A 169 2.95 11.18 0.06
C GLN A 169 2.58 10.36 1.29
N PRO A 170 2.48 10.94 2.49
CA PRO A 170 2.03 10.21 3.66
C PRO A 170 0.53 9.92 3.58
N VAL A 171 0.13 8.73 4.05
CA VAL A 171 -1.27 8.30 4.13
C VAL A 171 -1.51 7.63 5.48
N ALA A 172 -2.51 8.10 6.20
CA ALA A 172 -2.99 7.47 7.42
C ALA A 172 -4.30 6.73 7.14
N ILE A 173 -4.44 5.50 7.65
CA ILE A 173 -5.65 4.70 7.49
C ILE A 173 -5.91 3.90 8.77
N ASN A 174 -7.14 4.02 9.32
CA ASN A 174 -7.57 3.36 10.56
C ASN A 174 -8.32 2.05 10.32
N SER A 175 -8.00 1.34 9.27
CA SER A 175 -8.68 0.10 8.85
C SER A 175 -8.61 -1.04 9.87
N GLY A 176 -7.66 -1.01 10.79
CA GLY A 176 -7.50 -2.01 11.85
C GLY A 176 -8.66 -2.07 12.84
N HIS A 177 -9.40 -0.97 13.01
CA HIS A 177 -10.61 -0.94 13.83
C HIS A 177 -11.79 -1.73 13.25
N VAL A 178 -11.78 -1.95 11.93
CA VAL A 178 -12.79 -2.74 11.23
C VAL A 178 -12.29 -4.13 10.89
N TRP A 179 -11.07 -4.20 10.37
CA TRP A 179 -10.46 -5.44 9.91
C TRP A 179 -9.05 -5.61 10.48
N PRO A 180 -8.92 -5.98 11.77
CA PRO A 180 -7.62 -6.10 12.43
C PRO A 180 -6.78 -7.23 11.83
N LYS A 181 -5.46 -7.17 12.10
CA LYS A 181 -4.50 -8.22 11.75
C LYS A 181 -4.85 -9.57 12.39
N LYS A 182 -5.40 -9.55 13.60
CA LYS A 182 -5.86 -10.71 14.37
C LYS A 182 -7.20 -10.39 15.00
N GLY A 183 -8.01 -11.42 15.24
CA GLY A 183 -9.33 -11.26 15.84
C GLY A 183 -10.46 -11.10 14.83
N LEU A 184 -11.66 -10.84 15.34
CA LEU A 184 -12.86 -10.69 14.54
C LEU A 184 -12.95 -9.30 13.91
N LYS A 185 -13.55 -9.25 12.73
CA LYS A 185 -13.90 -7.97 12.10
C LYS A 185 -15.02 -7.29 12.91
N GLN A 186 -14.96 -5.95 12.93
CA GLN A 186 -15.93 -5.12 13.64
C GLN A 186 -16.91 -4.49 12.67
N SER A 187 -18.22 -4.55 13.00
CA SER A 187 -19.27 -3.89 12.23
C SER A 187 -19.59 -2.48 12.73
N ASN A 188 -20.31 -1.73 11.93
CA ASN A 188 -20.81 -0.38 12.25
C ASN A 188 -19.70 0.64 12.59
N LYS A 189 -18.50 0.44 12.06
CA LYS A 189 -17.38 1.37 12.15
C LYS A 189 -17.00 1.90 10.77
N ASN A 190 -16.43 3.09 10.72
CA ASN A 190 -15.94 3.67 9.47
C ASN A 190 -14.45 3.37 9.30
N ILE A 191 -14.01 3.31 8.04
CA ILE A 191 -12.60 3.37 7.68
C ILE A 191 -12.36 4.75 7.06
N THR A 192 -11.41 5.48 7.61
CA THR A 192 -10.97 6.75 7.02
C THR A 192 -9.59 6.55 6.40
N VAL A 193 -9.44 7.04 5.17
CA VAL A 193 -8.16 7.15 4.45
C VAL A 193 -7.84 8.62 4.37
N SER A 194 -6.85 9.09 5.13
CA SER A 194 -6.40 10.47 5.13
C SER A 194 -5.13 10.62 4.30
N ILE A 195 -5.21 11.40 3.23
CA ILE A 195 -4.09 11.75 2.37
C ILE A 195 -3.50 13.05 2.92
N LEU A 196 -2.29 12.98 3.45
CA LEU A 196 -1.66 14.07 4.18
C LEU A 196 -0.84 14.95 3.24
N LYS A 197 -0.37 16.10 3.72
CA LYS A 197 0.50 16.98 2.94
C LYS A 197 1.80 16.24 2.56
N GLN A 198 2.27 16.50 1.35
CA GLN A 198 3.52 15.90 0.86
C GLN A 198 4.72 16.31 1.72
N ILE A 199 5.69 15.41 1.81
CA ILE A 199 7.02 15.69 2.35
C ILE A 199 7.95 15.83 1.15
N PRO A 200 8.60 17.01 0.96
CA PRO A 200 9.49 17.23 -0.18
C PRO A 200 10.73 16.33 -0.10
N SER A 201 11.41 16.14 -1.22
CA SER A 201 12.70 15.45 -1.25
C SER A 201 13.81 16.32 -0.62
N GLY A 202 14.91 15.68 -0.17
CA GLY A 202 16.10 16.37 0.29
C GLY A 202 16.24 16.57 1.80
N LEU A 203 15.29 16.13 2.62
CA LEU A 203 15.42 16.19 4.07
C LEU A 203 16.45 15.18 4.59
N SER A 204 17.06 15.50 5.73
CA SER A 204 17.91 14.57 6.47
C SER A 204 17.11 13.35 6.96
N GLN A 205 17.82 12.29 7.36
CA GLN A 205 17.19 11.08 7.89
C GLN A 205 16.31 11.38 9.11
N GLU A 206 16.80 12.18 10.03
CA GLU A 206 16.10 12.52 11.26
C GLU A 206 14.84 13.33 10.96
N GLU A 207 14.97 14.40 10.16
CA GLU A 207 13.84 15.27 9.79
C GLU A 207 12.77 14.51 9.03
N PHE A 208 13.15 13.73 8.00
CA PHE A 208 12.21 12.95 7.22
C PHE A 208 11.47 11.92 8.09
N THR A 209 12.22 11.14 8.89
CA THR A 209 11.61 10.07 9.71
C THR A 209 10.67 10.66 10.75
N LYS A 210 11.09 11.73 11.44
CA LYS A 210 10.29 12.43 12.45
C LYS A 210 9.03 13.04 11.82
N THR A 211 9.18 13.73 10.69
CA THR A 211 8.04 14.37 9.98
C THR A 211 7.04 13.33 9.51
N LEU A 212 7.50 12.25 8.87
CA LEU A 212 6.64 11.18 8.38
C LEU A 212 5.91 10.47 9.53
N GLN A 213 6.64 10.13 10.59
CA GLN A 213 6.08 9.41 11.74
C GLN A 213 5.05 10.27 12.47
N ASN A 214 5.38 11.54 12.75
CA ASN A 214 4.46 12.47 13.37
C ASN A 214 3.21 12.69 12.52
N SER A 215 3.36 12.94 11.22
CA SER A 215 2.22 13.18 10.32
C SER A 215 1.24 12.00 10.34
N ILE A 216 1.74 10.77 10.21
CA ILE A 216 0.87 9.58 10.16
C ILE A 216 0.25 9.28 11.53
N TYR A 217 1.03 9.32 12.61
CA TYR A 217 0.52 8.92 13.93
C TYR A 217 -0.38 9.98 14.57
N SER A 218 -0.09 11.27 14.37
CA SER A 218 -1.00 12.33 14.83
C SER A 218 -2.34 12.28 14.11
N GLU A 219 -2.35 11.98 12.80
CA GLU A 219 -3.61 11.82 12.07
C GLU A 219 -4.37 10.57 12.56
N LEU A 220 -3.69 9.44 12.79
CA LEU A 220 -4.35 8.24 13.33
C LEU A 220 -5.03 8.52 14.68
N ASP A 221 -4.41 9.31 15.56
CA ASP A 221 -5.02 9.72 16.84
C ASP A 221 -6.30 10.54 16.66
N LEU A 222 -6.43 11.25 15.55
CA LEU A 222 -7.65 12.01 15.23
C LEU A 222 -8.73 11.16 14.55
N LEU A 223 -8.37 9.95 14.10
CA LEU A 223 -9.29 9.02 13.44
C LEU A 223 -9.84 7.94 14.38
N ASP A 224 -9.27 7.80 15.56
CA ASP A 224 -9.69 6.89 16.62
C ASP A 224 -10.77 7.55 17.47
#